data_2f524335d1e87983541710924bf68726
#
_entry.id   2f524335d1e87983541710924bf68726
#
_cell.length_a   1.000
_cell.length_b   1.000
_cell.length_c   1.000
_cell.angle_alpha   90.00
_cell.angle_beta   90.00
_cell.angle_gamma   90.00
#
_symmetry.space_group_name_H-M   'P 1'
#
loop_
_entity.id
_entity.type
_entity.pdbx_description
1 polymer ?
#
loop_
_entity_poly.entity_id
_entity_poly.type
_entity_poly.pdbx_seq_one_letter_code
_entity_poly.pdbx_strand_id
1 'polypeptide(L)'
;MNKRTLISIALGLTAVMPALSVSAKDAGWQWYNESHRVPEDEKASVTPPPQAAPDIMEKLATLQQATKRAMYEAILYPGVENFVRYFRLQNYWTQQAGLFSMSAKKAMLVHPELDYNLQHSHYNGTVRNQLAADFADQRRAIETLAQHYGVMFFYRGQDPIDGQLAQVINNFRETYRLSVIPVSVDGIVNPLLPDTRMDGGQAERLGIRNFPALMLADPKSGTVKPVAYGFISQDDLAKQFLNVSTDFAPNF
;
A
#
# COMPACT_ATOMS: atom_id res chain seq x y z
N MET A 1 31.96 -78.61 28.92
CA MET A 1 31.41 -79.48 30.00
C MET A 1 30.13 -78.85 30.48
N ASN A 2 29.05 -79.64 30.42
CA ASN A 2 27.72 -79.58 31.10
C ASN A 2 26.90 -78.27 31.05
N LYS A 3 25.88 -78.22 30.22
CA LYS A 3 24.45 -78.66 30.38
C LYS A 3 23.81 -78.19 31.68
N ARG A 4 22.76 -77.36 31.54
CA ARG A 4 21.42 -77.67 32.07
C ARG A 4 20.35 -76.68 31.59
N THR A 5 19.42 -77.24 30.89
CA THR A 5 18.12 -76.79 30.46
C THR A 5 17.22 -76.50 31.67
N LEU A 6 16.52 -75.39 31.69
CA LEU A 6 15.28 -75.24 32.49
C LEU A 6 14.19 -74.59 31.65
N ILE A 7 13.20 -75.39 31.38
CA ILE A 7 11.91 -75.05 30.79
C ILE A 7 11.07 -74.36 31.88
N SER A 8 10.60 -73.18 31.63
CA SER A 8 9.53 -72.55 32.45
C SER A 8 8.36 -72.23 31.56
N ILE A 9 7.30 -72.92 31.79
CA ILE A 9 5.95 -72.76 31.26
C ILE A 9 5.39 -71.46 31.85
N ALA A 10 5.15 -70.43 31.04
CA ALA A 10 4.39 -69.27 31.44
C ALA A 10 2.99 -69.29 30.77
N LEU A 11 2.04 -69.37 31.64
CA LEU A 11 0.58 -69.44 31.41
C LEU A 11 0.13 -68.11 30.72
N GLY A 12 -0.46 -68.25 29.56
CA GLY A 12 -1.02 -67.09 28.84
C GLY A 12 -2.32 -66.62 29.49
N LEU A 13 -2.30 -65.35 29.91
CA LEU A 13 -3.53 -64.65 30.30
C LEU A 13 -3.91 -63.76 29.11
N THR A 14 -4.84 -64.21 28.28
CA THR A 14 -5.43 -63.40 27.20
C THR A 14 -6.42 -62.42 27.81
N ALA A 15 -5.98 -61.17 28.01
CA ALA A 15 -6.88 -60.07 28.31
C ALA A 15 -7.61 -59.66 27.01
N VAL A 16 -8.87 -60.03 26.90
CA VAL A 16 -9.81 -59.53 25.91
C VAL A 16 -10.11 -58.07 26.25
N MET A 17 -9.46 -57.13 25.54
CA MET A 17 -9.90 -55.75 25.58
C MET A 17 -11.12 -55.58 24.66
N PRO A 18 -12.22 -54.97 25.12
CA PRO A 18 -13.31 -54.60 24.25
C PRO A 18 -12.81 -53.47 23.31
N ALA A 19 -12.90 -53.72 22.04
CA ALA A 19 -12.70 -52.68 21.03
C ALA A 19 -13.80 -51.63 21.17
N LEU A 20 -13.45 -50.48 21.75
CA LEU A 20 -14.26 -49.27 21.64
C LEU A 20 -14.21 -48.84 20.19
N SER A 21 -15.22 -49.20 19.45
CA SER A 21 -15.47 -48.63 18.11
C SER A 21 -15.74 -47.12 18.28
N VAL A 22 -14.69 -46.32 18.12
CA VAL A 22 -14.86 -44.89 17.91
C VAL A 22 -15.47 -44.74 16.51
N SER A 23 -16.79 -44.55 16.52
CA SER A 23 -17.48 -44.09 15.31
C SER A 23 -16.99 -42.68 15.00
N ALA A 24 -16.04 -42.55 14.13
CA ALA A 24 -15.72 -41.27 13.49
C ALA A 24 -16.98 -40.90 12.69
N LYS A 25 -17.81 -40.04 13.27
CA LYS A 25 -18.78 -39.30 12.48
C LYS A 25 -17.98 -38.47 11.49
N ASP A 26 -18.04 -38.85 10.24
CA ASP A 26 -17.51 -38.10 9.13
C ASP A 26 -18.12 -36.68 9.15
N ALA A 27 -17.42 -35.76 9.75
CA ALA A 27 -17.72 -34.33 9.69
C ALA A 27 -17.22 -33.76 8.36
N GLY A 28 -17.55 -34.44 7.26
CA GLY A 28 -17.25 -33.96 5.90
C GLY A 28 -18.52 -33.40 5.28
N TRP A 29 -18.51 -32.10 4.95
CA TRP A 29 -19.49 -31.43 4.06
C TRP A 29 -20.97 -31.40 4.49
N GLN A 30 -21.36 -31.92 5.66
CA GLN A 30 -22.76 -31.92 6.13
C GLN A 30 -23.17 -30.64 6.87
N TRP A 31 -22.25 -29.76 7.17
CA TRP A 31 -22.56 -28.47 7.80
C TRP A 31 -23.43 -27.54 6.92
N TYR A 32 -23.58 -27.89 5.64
CA TYR A 32 -24.45 -27.16 4.69
C TYR A 32 -25.94 -27.47 4.84
N ASN A 33 -26.30 -28.59 5.54
CA ASN A 33 -27.67 -29.09 5.63
C ASN A 33 -28.21 -29.16 7.06
N GLU A 34 -27.53 -28.59 8.05
CA GLU A 34 -28.10 -28.48 9.37
C GLU A 34 -29.16 -27.37 9.38
N SER A 35 -30.44 -27.77 9.33
CA SER A 35 -31.53 -26.87 9.65
C SER A 35 -31.35 -26.37 11.08
N HIS A 36 -31.06 -25.10 11.25
CA HIS A 36 -31.07 -24.44 12.55
C HIS A 36 -32.48 -24.54 13.14
N ARG A 37 -32.68 -25.52 14.04
CA ARG A 37 -33.84 -25.49 14.95
C ARG A 37 -33.60 -24.32 15.88
N VAL A 38 -34.31 -23.24 15.66
CA VAL A 38 -34.49 -22.19 16.64
C VAL A 38 -35.26 -22.79 17.80
N PRO A 39 -34.75 -22.78 19.04
CA PRO A 39 -35.53 -23.18 20.19
C PRO A 39 -36.67 -22.15 20.38
N GLU A 40 -37.90 -22.61 20.24
CA GLU A 40 -39.09 -21.87 20.64
C GLU A 40 -39.14 -21.87 22.17
N ASP A 41 -39.45 -20.74 22.77
CA ASP A 41 -39.70 -20.47 24.18
C ASP A 41 -38.49 -20.25 25.12
N GLU A 42 -37.89 -19.07 25.01
CA GLU A 42 -37.38 -18.39 26.19
C GLU A 42 -38.29 -17.19 26.52
N LYS A 43 -39.03 -17.35 27.63
CA LYS A 43 -39.87 -16.29 28.21
C LYS A 43 -39.06 -15.02 28.35
N ALA A 44 -39.54 -13.94 27.77
CA ALA A 44 -38.98 -12.62 27.89
C ALA A 44 -38.71 -12.27 29.36
N SER A 45 -37.47 -12.36 29.78
CA SER A 45 -37.02 -11.69 31.00
C SER A 45 -37.06 -10.19 30.70
N VAL A 46 -37.76 -9.45 31.53
CA VAL A 46 -37.80 -7.97 31.47
C VAL A 46 -36.38 -7.49 31.76
N THR A 47 -35.64 -7.26 30.69
CA THR A 47 -34.29 -6.64 30.76
C THR A 47 -34.50 -5.19 31.17
N PRO A 48 -33.82 -4.69 32.20
CA PRO A 48 -33.86 -3.27 32.53
C PRO A 48 -33.45 -2.46 31.28
N PRO A 49 -33.99 -1.25 31.11
CA PRO A 49 -33.71 -0.44 29.93
C PRO A 49 -32.19 -0.35 29.71
N PRO A 50 -31.68 -0.55 28.51
CA PRO A 50 -30.27 -0.57 28.25
C PRO A 50 -29.70 0.77 28.72
N GLN A 51 -28.80 0.71 29.70
CA GLN A 51 -27.97 1.83 30.10
C GLN A 51 -27.32 2.34 28.83
N ALA A 52 -27.52 3.61 28.49
CA ALA A 52 -26.97 4.18 27.27
C ALA A 52 -25.49 3.81 27.16
N ALA A 53 -25.14 3.09 26.10
CA ALA A 53 -23.77 2.69 25.90
C ALA A 53 -22.89 3.96 25.88
N PRO A 54 -21.77 3.98 26.63
CA PRO A 54 -20.91 5.15 26.63
C PRO A 54 -20.52 5.50 25.20
N ASP A 55 -20.47 6.80 24.90
CA ASP A 55 -20.08 7.27 23.58
C ASP A 55 -18.75 6.63 23.17
N ILE A 56 -18.72 6.09 21.98
CA ILE A 56 -17.55 5.36 21.45
C ILE A 56 -16.30 6.25 21.45
N MET A 57 -16.46 7.55 21.21
CA MET A 57 -15.37 8.52 21.20
C MET A 57 -14.85 8.79 22.62
N GLU A 58 -15.74 8.87 23.60
CA GLU A 58 -15.37 9.03 25.02
C GLU A 58 -14.62 7.80 25.52
N LYS A 59 -15.10 6.60 25.19
CA LYS A 59 -14.42 5.34 25.54
C LYS A 59 -13.03 5.28 24.92
N LEU A 60 -12.91 5.61 23.63
CA LEU A 60 -11.62 5.62 22.93
C LEU A 60 -10.66 6.64 23.54
N ALA A 61 -11.12 7.87 23.79
CA ALA A 61 -10.32 8.92 24.41
C ALA A 61 -9.80 8.50 25.78
N THR A 62 -10.66 7.90 26.61
CA THR A 62 -10.30 7.41 27.95
C THR A 62 -9.20 6.35 27.89
N LEU A 63 -9.32 5.37 26.96
CA LEU A 63 -8.31 4.33 26.76
C LEU A 63 -6.97 4.90 26.26
N GLN A 64 -7.02 5.84 25.33
CA GLN A 64 -5.82 6.50 24.81
C GLN A 64 -5.11 7.30 25.89
N GLN A 65 -5.86 8.08 26.69
CA GLN A 65 -5.30 8.84 27.80
C GLN A 65 -4.69 7.92 28.87
N ALA A 66 -5.37 6.83 29.24
CA ALA A 66 -4.85 5.85 30.19
C ALA A 66 -3.53 5.24 29.69
N THR A 67 -3.46 4.87 28.42
CA THR A 67 -2.25 4.32 27.78
C THR A 67 -1.11 5.34 27.82
N LYS A 68 -1.38 6.56 27.40
CA LYS A 68 -0.40 7.67 27.38
C LYS A 68 0.11 7.98 28.77
N ARG A 69 -0.77 8.05 29.76
CA ARG A 69 -0.42 8.27 31.16
C ARG A 69 0.48 7.17 31.70
N ALA A 70 0.11 5.89 31.50
CA ALA A 70 0.91 4.76 31.95
C ALA A 70 2.32 4.75 31.29
N MET A 71 2.41 5.12 30.01
CA MET A 71 3.68 5.27 29.30
C MET A 71 4.55 6.37 29.97
N TYR A 72 3.99 7.53 30.23
CA TYR A 72 4.72 8.64 30.84
C TYR A 72 5.13 8.34 32.29
N GLU A 73 4.29 7.65 33.08
CA GLU A 73 4.65 7.18 34.41
C GLU A 73 5.83 6.19 34.37
N ALA A 74 5.86 5.28 33.39
CA ALA A 74 6.97 4.36 33.20
C ALA A 74 8.27 5.07 32.76
N ILE A 75 8.16 6.15 31.98
CA ILE A 75 9.32 6.96 31.55
C ILE A 75 9.87 7.79 32.71
N LEU A 76 9.00 8.50 33.45
CA LEU A 76 9.40 9.42 34.49
C LEU A 76 9.80 8.71 35.79
N TYR A 77 9.18 7.60 36.08
CA TYR A 77 9.40 6.78 37.28
C TYR A 77 9.65 5.32 36.85
N PRO A 78 10.86 5.01 36.31
CA PRO A 78 11.19 3.66 35.84
C PRO A 78 11.10 2.64 36.98
N GLY A 79 10.32 1.58 36.74
CA GLY A 79 10.12 0.49 37.70
C GLY A 79 9.20 -0.58 37.13
N VAL A 80 9.34 -1.80 37.65
CA VAL A 80 8.59 -2.98 37.17
C VAL A 80 7.07 -2.71 37.15
N GLU A 81 6.53 -2.16 38.23
CA GLU A 81 5.08 -1.91 38.36
C GLU A 81 4.56 -0.95 37.28
N ASN A 82 5.31 0.14 37.00
CA ASN A 82 4.92 1.11 36.00
C ASN A 82 4.97 0.52 34.58
N PHE A 83 6.02 -0.26 34.26
CA PHE A 83 6.10 -0.96 32.99
C PHE A 83 5.03 -2.03 32.84
N VAL A 84 4.69 -2.78 33.90
CA VAL A 84 3.61 -3.78 33.85
C VAL A 84 2.27 -3.13 33.54
N ARG A 85 1.94 -1.96 34.13
CA ARG A 85 0.71 -1.22 33.79
C ARG A 85 0.69 -0.80 32.33
N TYR A 86 1.80 -0.26 31.84
CA TYR A 86 1.92 0.16 30.44
C TYR A 86 1.79 -1.02 29.48
N PHE A 87 2.51 -2.11 29.71
CA PHE A 87 2.49 -3.30 28.84
C PHE A 87 1.13 -3.99 28.82
N ARG A 88 0.36 -3.98 29.91
CA ARG A 88 -1.02 -4.48 29.91
C ARG A 88 -1.90 -3.71 28.92
N LEU A 89 -1.75 -2.40 28.87
CA LEU A 89 -2.47 -1.56 27.90
C LEU A 89 -1.96 -1.78 26.47
N GLN A 90 -0.65 -1.94 26.26
CA GLN A 90 -0.10 -2.31 24.96
C GLN A 90 -0.64 -3.65 24.46
N ASN A 91 -0.67 -4.67 25.31
CA ASN A 91 -1.22 -5.98 24.97
C ASN A 91 -2.72 -5.89 24.62
N TYR A 92 -3.47 -5.06 25.33
CA TYR A 92 -4.86 -4.80 24.96
C TYR A 92 -4.97 -4.22 23.55
N TRP A 93 -4.18 -3.21 23.19
CA TRP A 93 -4.19 -2.64 21.84
C TRP A 93 -3.77 -3.65 20.77
N THR A 94 -2.79 -4.50 21.07
CA THR A 94 -2.37 -5.57 20.17
C THR A 94 -3.50 -6.57 19.91
N GLN A 95 -4.24 -6.94 20.95
CA GLN A 95 -5.43 -7.81 20.79
C GLN A 95 -6.52 -7.11 19.96
N GLN A 96 -6.82 -5.84 20.23
CA GLN A 96 -7.80 -5.09 19.45
C GLN A 96 -7.39 -4.96 17.98
N ALA A 97 -6.12 -4.73 17.71
CA ALA A 97 -5.60 -4.70 16.34
C ALA A 97 -5.76 -6.05 15.63
N GLY A 98 -5.53 -7.14 16.33
CA GLY A 98 -5.80 -8.50 15.81
C GLY A 98 -7.27 -8.71 15.46
N LEU A 99 -8.18 -8.37 16.37
CA LEU A 99 -9.63 -8.49 16.15
C LEU A 99 -10.10 -7.59 14.99
N PHE A 100 -9.59 -6.36 14.93
CA PHE A 100 -9.88 -5.44 13.83
C PHE A 100 -9.45 -6.03 12.48
N SER A 101 -8.20 -6.52 12.40
CA SER A 101 -7.66 -7.11 11.17
C SER A 101 -8.46 -8.33 10.71
N MET A 102 -8.85 -9.21 11.66
CA MET A 102 -9.65 -10.39 11.31
C MET A 102 -11.08 -10.02 10.91
N SER A 103 -11.66 -9.02 11.55
CA SER A 103 -12.98 -8.50 11.18
C SER A 103 -12.96 -7.86 9.80
N ALA A 104 -11.90 -7.10 9.48
CA ALA A 104 -11.71 -6.52 8.14
C ALA A 104 -11.60 -7.60 7.06
N LYS A 105 -10.80 -8.66 7.31
CA LYS A 105 -10.70 -9.80 6.38
C LYS A 105 -12.05 -10.49 6.17
N LYS A 106 -12.81 -10.69 7.25
CA LYS A 106 -14.15 -11.28 7.16
C LYS A 106 -15.12 -10.37 6.41
N ALA A 107 -15.06 -9.06 6.66
CA ALA A 107 -15.89 -8.08 5.95
C ALA A 107 -15.63 -8.11 4.44
N MET A 108 -14.36 -8.16 4.00
CA MET A 108 -14.00 -8.28 2.59
C MET A 108 -14.46 -9.59 1.95
N LEU A 109 -14.61 -10.69 2.72
CA LEU A 109 -15.17 -11.94 2.21
C LEU A 109 -16.68 -11.86 2.02
N VAL A 110 -17.39 -11.14 2.89
CA VAL A 110 -18.84 -10.95 2.81
C VAL A 110 -19.22 -9.85 1.82
N HIS A 111 -18.36 -8.86 1.70
CA HIS A 111 -18.50 -7.68 0.84
C HIS A 111 -17.26 -7.55 -0.06
N PRO A 112 -17.13 -8.42 -1.08
CA PRO A 112 -15.94 -8.43 -1.94
C PRO A 112 -15.73 -7.12 -2.73
N GLU A 113 -16.79 -6.33 -2.93
CA GLU A 113 -16.70 -5.00 -3.54
C GLU A 113 -15.83 -4.01 -2.74
N LEU A 114 -15.55 -4.30 -1.47
CA LEU A 114 -14.67 -3.50 -0.60
C LEU A 114 -13.20 -3.94 -0.65
N ASP A 115 -12.91 -5.04 -1.34
CA ASP A 115 -11.54 -5.54 -1.44
C ASP A 115 -10.80 -4.88 -2.60
N TYR A 116 -9.95 -3.92 -2.25
CA TYR A 116 -9.05 -3.24 -3.20
C TYR A 116 -8.20 -4.22 -4.03
N ASN A 117 -7.81 -5.37 -3.44
CA ASN A 117 -6.96 -6.36 -4.12
C ASN A 117 -7.65 -7.10 -5.27
N LEU A 118 -8.98 -7.04 -5.38
CA LEU A 118 -9.68 -7.61 -6.54
C LEU A 118 -9.37 -6.85 -7.83
N GLN A 119 -9.17 -5.54 -7.72
CA GLN A 119 -8.80 -4.70 -8.85
C GLN A 119 -7.29 -4.48 -8.94
N HIS A 120 -6.60 -4.45 -7.80
CA HIS A 120 -5.17 -4.13 -7.67
C HIS A 120 -4.44 -5.24 -6.90
N SER A 121 -4.24 -6.38 -7.57
CA SER A 121 -3.60 -7.53 -6.92
C SER A 121 -2.11 -7.26 -6.62
N HIS A 122 -1.70 -7.52 -5.39
CA HIS A 122 -0.30 -7.43 -4.95
C HIS A 122 0.49 -8.73 -5.16
N TYR A 123 -0.11 -9.77 -5.73
CA TYR A 123 0.58 -11.03 -5.99
C TYR A 123 1.54 -10.92 -7.18
N ASN A 124 2.76 -11.45 -7.04
CA ASN A 124 3.84 -11.32 -8.03
C ASN A 124 3.46 -11.71 -9.48
N GLY A 125 2.53 -12.62 -9.66
CA GLY A 125 2.04 -13.02 -10.99
C GLY A 125 1.21 -11.95 -11.68
N THR A 126 0.41 -11.19 -10.93
CA THR A 126 -0.47 -10.14 -11.45
C THR A 126 0.19 -8.77 -11.50
N VAL A 127 1.12 -8.49 -10.56
CA VAL A 127 1.89 -7.23 -10.52
C VAL A 127 2.65 -6.98 -11.82
N ARG A 128 3.25 -8.02 -12.42
CA ARG A 128 3.96 -7.88 -13.70
C ARG A 128 3.05 -7.44 -14.85
N ASN A 129 1.85 -8.02 -14.91
CA ASN A 129 0.87 -7.67 -15.94
C ASN A 129 0.33 -6.25 -15.72
N GLN A 130 0.12 -5.87 -14.47
CA GLN A 130 -0.33 -4.53 -14.10
C GLN A 130 0.73 -3.48 -14.42
N LEU A 131 2.00 -3.71 -14.04
CA LEU A 131 3.10 -2.84 -14.42
C LEU A 131 3.27 -2.72 -15.94
N ALA A 132 3.09 -3.82 -16.68
CA ALA A 132 3.17 -3.77 -18.14
C ALA A 132 2.02 -2.93 -18.74
N ALA A 133 0.81 -3.02 -18.18
CA ALA A 133 -0.33 -2.19 -18.57
C ALA A 133 -0.06 -0.71 -18.25
N ASP A 134 0.42 -0.41 -17.04
CA ASP A 134 0.76 0.95 -16.61
C ASP A 134 1.82 1.59 -17.53
N PHE A 135 2.87 0.84 -17.87
CA PHE A 135 3.89 1.31 -18.82
C PHE A 135 3.32 1.55 -20.22
N ALA A 136 2.39 0.70 -20.66
CA ALA A 136 1.72 0.89 -21.95
C ALA A 136 0.85 2.13 -21.95
N ASP A 137 0.15 2.42 -20.85
CA ASP A 137 -0.69 3.62 -20.69
C ASP A 137 0.15 4.89 -20.62
N GLN A 138 1.25 4.88 -19.87
CA GLN A 138 2.22 5.98 -19.83
C GLN A 138 2.78 6.27 -21.23
N ARG A 139 3.17 5.22 -21.96
CA ARG A 139 3.68 5.39 -23.33
C ARG A 139 2.64 5.99 -24.26
N ARG A 140 1.39 5.50 -24.21
CA ARG A 140 0.29 6.06 -25.03
C ARG A 140 0.01 7.52 -24.69
N ALA A 141 0.03 7.86 -23.41
CA ALA A 141 -0.16 9.24 -22.95
C ALA A 141 0.95 10.17 -23.50
N ILE A 142 2.21 9.75 -23.42
CA ILE A 142 3.35 10.48 -23.95
C ILE A 142 3.21 10.66 -25.47
N GLU A 143 2.93 9.59 -26.21
CA GLU A 143 2.76 9.62 -27.66
C GLU A 143 1.60 10.54 -28.09
N THR A 144 0.48 10.52 -27.36
CA THR A 144 -0.68 11.39 -27.60
C THR A 144 -0.32 12.85 -27.37
N LEU A 145 0.33 13.16 -26.25
CA LEU A 145 0.74 14.52 -25.94
C LEU A 145 1.81 15.03 -26.93
N ALA A 146 2.72 14.17 -27.38
CA ALA A 146 3.76 14.52 -28.36
C ALA A 146 3.21 14.96 -29.73
N GLN A 147 1.99 14.54 -30.09
CA GLN A 147 1.34 14.98 -31.34
C GLN A 147 0.90 16.46 -31.33
N HIS A 148 0.68 17.01 -30.13
CA HIS A 148 0.11 18.35 -29.96
C HIS A 148 1.06 19.31 -29.25
N TYR A 149 1.95 18.78 -28.42
CA TYR A 149 2.82 19.57 -27.54
C TYR A 149 4.29 19.29 -27.81
N GLY A 150 5.11 20.31 -27.70
CA GLY A 150 6.56 20.20 -27.47
C GLY A 150 6.86 20.33 -25.98
N VAL A 151 8.00 19.84 -25.55
CA VAL A 151 8.50 20.01 -24.18
C VAL A 151 9.49 21.16 -24.15
N MET A 152 9.30 22.13 -23.27
CA MET A 152 10.30 23.13 -22.93
C MET A 152 10.95 22.75 -21.60
N PHE A 153 12.27 22.66 -21.61
CA PHE A 153 13.06 22.33 -20.42
C PHE A 153 13.89 23.55 -20.02
N PHE A 154 13.45 24.28 -18.99
CA PHE A 154 14.14 25.41 -18.41
C PHE A 154 15.12 24.96 -17.34
N TYR A 155 16.39 25.30 -17.45
CA TYR A 155 17.43 24.85 -16.55
C TYR A 155 18.55 25.87 -16.36
N ARG A 156 19.32 25.70 -15.28
CA ARG A 156 20.56 26.45 -14.99
C ARG A 156 21.75 25.55 -15.33
N GLY A 157 22.56 25.96 -16.26
CA GLY A 157 23.71 25.19 -16.73
C GLY A 157 24.78 24.96 -15.65
N GLN A 158 24.88 25.87 -14.67
CA GLN A 158 25.81 25.74 -13.55
C GLN A 158 25.32 24.83 -12.41
N ASP A 159 24.02 24.56 -12.34
CA ASP A 159 23.46 23.83 -11.22
C ASP A 159 23.64 22.31 -11.41
N PRO A 160 24.25 21.59 -10.45
CA PRO A 160 24.47 20.15 -10.57
C PRO A 160 23.18 19.33 -10.65
N ILE A 161 22.10 19.77 -10.00
CA ILE A 161 20.79 19.08 -10.00
C ILE A 161 20.15 19.22 -11.38
N ASP A 162 20.18 20.41 -11.95
CA ASP A 162 19.70 20.69 -13.30
C ASP A 162 20.50 19.86 -14.34
N GLY A 163 21.82 19.71 -14.11
CA GLY A 163 22.69 18.86 -14.92
C GLY A 163 22.31 17.37 -14.87
N GLN A 164 21.93 16.86 -13.72
CA GLN A 164 21.42 15.49 -13.59
C GLN A 164 20.09 15.30 -14.33
N LEU A 165 19.19 16.27 -14.21
CA LEU A 165 17.92 16.21 -14.95
C LEU A 165 18.14 16.34 -16.46
N ALA A 166 19.12 17.10 -16.92
CA ALA A 166 19.46 17.19 -18.34
C ALA A 166 19.76 15.81 -18.97
N GLN A 167 20.43 14.91 -18.22
CA GLN A 167 20.67 13.55 -18.67
C GLN A 167 19.36 12.74 -18.77
N VAL A 168 18.48 12.86 -17.76
CA VAL A 168 17.16 12.20 -17.79
C VAL A 168 16.35 12.69 -19.00
N ILE A 169 16.32 13.99 -19.25
CA ILE A 169 15.59 14.59 -20.36
C ILE A 169 16.17 14.16 -21.71
N ASN A 170 17.48 14.07 -21.84
CA ASN A 170 18.10 13.56 -23.05
C ASN A 170 17.68 12.11 -23.34
N ASN A 171 17.77 11.24 -22.34
CA ASN A 171 17.34 9.85 -22.48
C ASN A 171 15.83 9.74 -22.77
N PHE A 172 15.02 10.58 -22.12
CA PHE A 172 13.57 10.60 -22.30
C PHE A 172 13.16 11.02 -23.71
N ARG A 173 13.76 12.09 -24.26
CA ARG A 173 13.49 12.54 -25.63
C ARG A 173 13.89 11.49 -26.68
N GLU A 174 14.99 10.77 -26.47
CA GLU A 174 15.42 9.69 -27.34
C GLU A 174 14.47 8.48 -27.27
N THR A 175 14.07 8.08 -26.06
CA THR A 175 13.19 6.93 -25.82
C THR A 175 11.81 7.13 -26.46
N TYR A 176 11.24 8.32 -26.30
CA TYR A 176 9.86 8.62 -26.72
C TYR A 176 9.77 9.47 -27.99
N ARG A 177 10.93 9.83 -28.58
CA ARG A 177 11.02 10.69 -29.78
C ARG A 177 10.30 12.04 -29.61
N LEU A 178 10.41 12.60 -28.41
CA LEU A 178 9.78 13.87 -28.06
C LEU A 178 10.57 15.05 -28.62
N SER A 179 9.84 16.07 -29.11
CA SER A 179 10.42 17.37 -29.38
C SER A 179 10.68 18.09 -28.06
N VAL A 180 11.93 18.25 -27.68
CA VAL A 180 12.35 18.99 -26.49
C VAL A 180 13.15 20.20 -26.89
N ILE A 181 12.79 21.37 -26.36
CA ILE A 181 13.53 22.61 -26.50
C ILE A 181 14.17 22.93 -25.14
N PRO A 182 15.46 22.65 -24.96
CA PRO A 182 16.17 23.06 -23.76
C PRO A 182 16.38 24.57 -23.75
N VAL A 183 16.16 25.20 -22.60
CA VAL A 183 16.29 26.65 -22.40
C VAL A 183 17.17 26.92 -21.19
N SER A 184 18.35 27.52 -21.42
CA SER A 184 19.24 27.93 -20.34
C SER A 184 18.84 29.30 -19.81
N VAL A 185 18.59 29.38 -18.49
CA VAL A 185 18.22 30.65 -17.85
C VAL A 185 19.42 31.41 -17.29
N ASP A 186 20.58 30.78 -17.17
CA ASP A 186 21.84 31.41 -16.73
C ASP A 186 22.85 31.62 -17.87
N GLY A 187 22.47 31.28 -19.11
CA GLY A 187 23.31 31.44 -20.29
C GLY A 187 24.37 30.36 -20.48
N ILE A 188 24.38 29.30 -19.65
CA ILE A 188 25.34 28.20 -19.73
C ILE A 188 24.68 27.00 -20.37
N VAL A 189 25.32 26.44 -21.39
CA VAL A 189 24.84 25.28 -22.15
C VAL A 189 25.35 24.00 -21.52
N ASN A 190 24.44 23.07 -21.24
CA ASN A 190 24.83 21.72 -20.83
C ASN A 190 25.31 20.93 -22.07
N PRO A 191 26.48 20.27 -22.03
CA PRO A 191 27.03 19.53 -23.17
C PRO A 191 26.10 18.40 -23.70
N LEU A 192 25.22 17.85 -22.87
CA LEU A 192 24.24 16.84 -23.28
C LEU A 192 23.07 17.42 -24.08
N LEU A 193 22.91 18.76 -24.08
CA LEU A 193 21.83 19.48 -24.73
C LEU A 193 22.39 20.60 -25.62
N PRO A 194 23.12 20.25 -26.70
CA PRO A 194 23.81 21.24 -27.55
C PRO A 194 22.84 22.15 -28.31
N ASP A 195 21.59 21.74 -28.45
CA ASP A 195 20.49 22.49 -29.08
C ASP A 195 19.81 23.49 -28.12
N THR A 196 20.42 23.75 -26.95
CA THR A 196 19.92 24.71 -25.95
C THR A 196 19.78 26.12 -26.53
N ARG A 197 18.64 26.72 -26.21
CA ARG A 197 18.39 28.16 -26.47
C ARG A 197 18.60 28.97 -25.20
N MET A 198 19.01 30.24 -25.38
CA MET A 198 19.09 31.15 -24.25
C MET A 198 17.70 31.68 -23.88
N ASP A 199 17.43 31.83 -22.61
CA ASP A 199 16.18 32.44 -22.15
C ASP A 199 16.18 33.95 -22.50
N GLY A 200 15.24 34.34 -23.34
CA GLY A 200 14.96 35.74 -23.68
C GLY A 200 13.82 36.32 -22.86
N GLY A 201 13.69 35.90 -21.58
CA GLY A 201 12.58 36.28 -20.69
C GLY A 201 11.33 35.40 -20.83
N GLN A 202 11.47 34.23 -21.47
CA GLN A 202 10.35 33.29 -21.56
C GLN A 202 9.97 32.74 -20.21
N ALA A 203 10.96 32.41 -19.37
CA ALA A 203 10.72 31.89 -18.03
C ALA A 203 9.89 32.88 -17.19
N GLU A 204 10.24 34.17 -17.23
CA GLU A 204 9.50 35.22 -16.51
C GLU A 204 8.06 35.39 -17.05
N ARG A 205 7.88 35.45 -18.37
CA ARG A 205 6.57 35.57 -19.00
C ARG A 205 5.65 34.39 -18.71
N LEU A 206 6.21 33.18 -18.53
CA LEU A 206 5.48 31.98 -18.16
C LEU A 206 5.31 31.82 -16.63
N GLY A 207 5.82 32.76 -15.84
CA GLY A 207 5.74 32.72 -14.38
C GLY A 207 6.56 31.62 -13.73
N ILE A 208 7.60 31.13 -14.44
CA ILE A 208 8.47 30.06 -13.92
C ILE A 208 9.45 30.67 -12.92
N ARG A 209 9.36 30.24 -11.66
CA ARG A 209 10.20 30.76 -10.56
C ARG A 209 11.12 29.70 -9.97
N ASN A 210 10.82 28.43 -10.23
CA ASN A 210 11.57 27.29 -9.68
C ASN A 210 12.22 26.52 -10.84
N PHE A 211 13.50 26.20 -10.69
CA PHE A 211 14.27 25.47 -11.69
C PHE A 211 14.89 24.20 -11.08
N PRO A 212 15.11 23.17 -11.88
CA PRO A 212 14.72 23.05 -13.30
C PRO A 212 13.19 22.94 -13.45
N ALA A 213 12.67 23.28 -14.64
CA ALA A 213 11.23 23.24 -14.92
C ALA A 213 10.96 22.62 -16.30
N LEU A 214 9.94 21.75 -16.34
CA LEU A 214 9.45 21.10 -17.54
C LEU A 214 8.04 21.59 -17.85
N MET A 215 7.84 22.06 -19.07
CA MET A 215 6.58 22.60 -19.56
C MET A 215 6.17 21.91 -20.86
N LEU A 216 4.89 21.57 -21.02
CA LEU A 216 4.30 21.25 -22.31
C LEU A 216 3.83 22.55 -22.98
N ALA A 217 4.26 22.80 -24.19
CA ALA A 217 3.87 23.96 -24.97
C ALA A 217 3.16 23.51 -26.26
N ASP A 218 1.93 23.97 -26.47
CA ASP A 218 1.24 23.80 -27.74
C ASP A 218 1.66 24.91 -28.70
N PRO A 219 2.36 24.59 -29.80
CA PRO A 219 2.84 25.61 -30.75
C PRO A 219 1.71 26.29 -31.53
N LYS A 220 0.50 25.70 -31.57
CA LYS A 220 -0.65 26.25 -32.29
C LYS A 220 -1.42 27.28 -31.48
N SER A 221 -1.73 26.92 -30.22
CA SER A 221 -2.50 27.79 -29.32
C SER A 221 -1.61 28.71 -28.47
N GLY A 222 -0.33 28.42 -28.35
CA GLY A 222 0.58 29.08 -27.40
C GLY A 222 0.31 28.71 -25.94
N THR A 223 -0.55 27.74 -25.68
CA THR A 223 -0.85 27.28 -24.32
C THR A 223 0.33 26.53 -23.72
N VAL A 224 0.68 26.85 -22.49
CA VAL A 224 1.75 26.17 -21.75
C VAL A 224 1.19 25.56 -20.48
N LYS A 225 1.53 24.29 -20.22
CA LYS A 225 1.14 23.55 -19.02
C LYS A 225 2.37 23.05 -18.28
N PRO A 226 2.45 23.22 -16.96
CA PRO A 226 3.57 22.66 -16.20
C PRO A 226 3.46 21.12 -16.15
N VAL A 227 4.62 20.45 -16.23
CA VAL A 227 4.76 19.01 -16.05
C VAL A 227 5.47 18.72 -14.74
N ALA A 228 6.63 19.33 -14.51
CA ALA A 228 7.42 19.11 -13.31
C ALA A 228 8.29 20.32 -12.96
N TYR A 229 8.60 20.44 -11.67
CA TYR A 229 9.60 21.36 -11.14
C TYR A 229 10.59 20.56 -10.28
N GLY A 230 11.87 20.95 -10.35
CA GLY A 230 12.93 20.24 -9.66
C GLY A 230 13.33 18.94 -10.36
N PHE A 231 14.17 18.14 -9.70
CA PHE A 231 14.61 16.85 -10.22
C PHE A 231 13.46 15.83 -10.21
N ILE A 232 13.35 15.09 -11.31
CA ILE A 232 12.40 13.98 -11.46
C ILE A 232 13.09 12.82 -12.17
N SER A 233 12.81 11.58 -11.75
CA SER A 233 13.31 10.37 -12.42
C SER A 233 12.60 10.14 -13.76
N GLN A 234 13.20 9.32 -14.63
CA GLN A 234 12.58 8.99 -15.93
C GLN A 234 11.23 8.29 -15.76
N ASP A 235 11.12 7.37 -14.81
CA ASP A 235 9.89 6.61 -14.55
C ASP A 235 8.78 7.51 -13.98
N ASP A 236 9.14 8.41 -13.06
CA ASP A 236 8.16 9.34 -12.50
C ASP A 236 7.76 10.41 -13.50
N LEU A 237 8.67 10.79 -14.40
CA LEU A 237 8.34 11.68 -15.51
C LEU A 237 7.31 11.04 -16.45
N ALA A 238 7.45 9.76 -16.77
CA ALA A 238 6.47 9.03 -17.58
C ALA A 238 5.09 8.98 -16.91
N LYS A 239 5.04 8.70 -15.60
CA LYS A 239 3.80 8.79 -14.81
C LYS A 239 3.21 10.20 -14.83
N GLN A 240 4.04 11.21 -14.72
CA GLN A 240 3.60 12.61 -14.71
C GLN A 240 2.99 13.02 -16.06
N PHE A 241 3.50 12.52 -17.17
CA PHE A 241 2.87 12.70 -18.48
C PHE A 241 1.48 12.07 -18.53
N LEU A 242 1.31 10.86 -17.96
CA LEU A 242 0.00 10.22 -17.84
C LEU A 242 -0.95 11.07 -17.00
N ASN A 243 -0.51 11.54 -15.83
CA ASN A 243 -1.32 12.40 -14.96
C ASN A 243 -1.78 13.66 -15.69
N VAL A 244 -0.89 14.33 -16.41
CA VAL A 244 -1.22 15.53 -17.19
C VAL A 244 -2.18 15.23 -18.33
N SER A 245 -2.06 14.05 -18.96
CA SER A 245 -2.94 13.63 -20.06
C SER A 245 -4.36 13.34 -19.61
N THR A 246 -4.53 12.87 -18.36
CA THR A 246 -5.82 12.52 -17.75
C THR A 246 -6.40 13.64 -16.88
N ASP A 247 -5.76 14.80 -16.86
CA ASP A 247 -6.10 15.93 -15.98
C ASP A 247 -6.14 15.50 -14.51
N PHE A 248 -5.15 14.68 -14.11
CA PHE A 248 -5.01 14.12 -12.76
C PHE A 248 -6.22 13.31 -12.29
N ALA A 249 -6.96 12.69 -13.22
CA ALA A 249 -7.99 11.73 -12.86
C ALA A 249 -7.38 10.57 -12.06
N PRO A 250 -8.03 10.13 -10.96
CA PRO A 250 -7.54 9.00 -10.18
C PRO A 250 -7.42 7.74 -11.06
N ASN A 251 -6.27 7.14 -11.07
CA ASN A 251 -5.96 5.88 -11.76
C ASN A 251 -5.69 4.78 -10.72
N PHE A 252 -6.76 4.40 -10.03
CA PHE A 252 -6.71 3.35 -9.03
C PHE A 252 -6.77 1.97 -9.67
#